data_6ecfa70e0c3f7a1ef529204bb67b1c95
#
_entry.id   6ecfa70e0c3f7a1ef529204bb67b1c95
#
_cell.length_a   1.000
_cell.length_b   1.000
_cell.length_c   1.000
_cell.angle_alpha   90.00
_cell.angle_beta   90.00
_cell.angle_gamma   90.00
#
_symmetry.space_group_name_H-M   'P 1'
#
loop_
_entity.id
_entity.type
_entity.pdbx_description
1 polymer ?
#
loop_
_entity_poly.entity_id
_entity_poly.type
_entity_poly.pdbx_seq_one_letter_code
_entity_poly.pdbx_strand_id
1 'polypeptide(L)'
;MKKYNVGILGATGAVGQEMLNVLKEIDFPINELKLYASSRSAGKVIEYNGKSYTILLAEKGAFKGLDFVLGAASNSVAVELADDIVNSGAVFIDNSSAFRMNEEVPLVVPEVNGEDVFKHKGIIANPNCSTIISMVAVNGIKKLSKIKAINACTYQATSGAGAAGPVELRKQMEALLNGDELVSEVFQYQIVENLIPQIGSFLDNGYTTEEMKMQNEGRKIMHLPDLLVNCTCVRVPVVRSHSIALTVVTEDKLEIGAVKESIKNAGGTVLYDDPAHKIYPMPIITSNQDLVYVGRIRKDLINENGISIWCAGDQVRKGAATNAIQIMMKLVGLL
;
A
#
# COMPACT_ATOMS: atom_id res chain seq x y z
N MET A 1 -25.35 13.62 8.46
CA MET A 1 -23.92 13.25 8.62
C MET A 1 -23.07 14.47 8.29
N LYS A 2 -22.00 14.75 9.04
CA LYS A 2 -21.07 15.85 8.72
C LYS A 2 -20.42 15.55 7.36
N LYS A 3 -20.28 16.57 6.50
CA LYS A 3 -19.58 16.48 5.22
C LYS A 3 -18.23 17.17 5.34
N TYR A 4 -17.26 16.74 4.55
CA TYR A 4 -15.87 17.15 4.64
C TYR A 4 -15.35 17.73 3.32
N ASN A 5 -14.45 18.69 3.41
CA ASN A 5 -13.73 19.25 2.27
C ASN A 5 -12.44 18.43 2.07
N VAL A 6 -12.31 17.74 0.94
CA VAL A 6 -11.22 16.81 0.66
C VAL A 6 -10.40 17.30 -0.53
N GLY A 7 -9.08 17.33 -0.38
CA GLY A 7 -8.14 17.57 -1.44
C GLY A 7 -7.43 16.25 -1.84
N ILE A 8 -7.15 16.04 -3.12
CA ILE A 8 -6.27 14.98 -3.60
C ILE A 8 -5.05 15.62 -4.27
N LEU A 9 -3.89 15.48 -3.65
CA LEU A 9 -2.60 15.92 -4.19
C LEU A 9 -2.00 14.82 -5.03
N GLY A 10 -1.78 15.07 -6.33
CA GLY A 10 -1.37 14.05 -7.30
C GLY A 10 -2.55 13.32 -7.94
N ALA A 11 -3.69 13.99 -8.11
CA ALA A 11 -4.96 13.44 -8.58
C ALA A 11 -4.89 12.74 -9.95
N THR A 12 -3.91 13.07 -10.80
CA THR A 12 -3.73 12.46 -12.13
C THR A 12 -2.91 11.18 -12.13
N GLY A 13 -2.26 10.85 -11.01
CA GLY A 13 -1.47 9.62 -10.85
C GLY A 13 -2.36 8.40 -10.61
N ALA A 14 -1.77 7.19 -10.74
CA ALA A 14 -2.51 5.93 -10.56
C ALA A 14 -3.17 5.84 -9.17
N VAL A 15 -2.47 6.22 -8.10
CA VAL A 15 -3.01 6.20 -6.73
C VAL A 15 -4.07 7.29 -6.54
N GLY A 16 -3.86 8.50 -7.08
CA GLY A 16 -4.84 9.59 -6.99
C GLY A 16 -6.16 9.26 -7.70
N GLN A 17 -6.09 8.63 -8.86
CA GLN A 17 -7.27 8.13 -9.58
C GLN A 17 -7.98 7.01 -8.79
N GLU A 18 -7.23 6.11 -8.19
CA GLU A 18 -7.81 5.06 -7.36
C GLU A 18 -8.44 5.63 -6.08
N MET A 19 -7.89 6.70 -5.50
CA MET A 19 -8.53 7.40 -4.38
C MET A 19 -9.91 7.94 -4.77
N LEU A 20 -10.07 8.48 -5.97
CA LEU A 20 -11.38 8.90 -6.48
C LEU A 20 -12.34 7.72 -6.61
N ASN A 21 -11.88 6.60 -7.15
CA ASN A 21 -12.70 5.39 -7.28
C ASN A 21 -13.18 4.89 -5.91
N VAL A 22 -12.27 4.75 -4.95
CA VAL A 22 -12.60 4.27 -3.59
C VAL A 22 -13.55 5.24 -2.88
N LEU A 23 -13.31 6.56 -2.94
CA LEU A 23 -14.19 7.56 -2.34
C LEU A 23 -15.62 7.48 -2.90
N LYS A 24 -15.76 7.18 -4.19
CA LYS A 24 -17.04 6.98 -4.84
C LYS A 24 -17.73 5.70 -4.37
N GLU A 25 -16.99 4.60 -4.31
CA GLU A 25 -17.51 3.28 -3.94
C GLU A 25 -18.04 3.22 -2.50
N ILE A 26 -17.37 3.93 -1.57
CA ILE A 26 -17.79 4.00 -0.17
C ILE A 26 -18.79 5.12 0.13
N ASP A 27 -19.15 5.92 -0.86
CA ASP A 27 -20.03 7.10 -0.73
C ASP A 27 -19.59 8.03 0.43
N PHE A 28 -18.28 8.34 0.47
CA PHE A 28 -17.71 9.20 1.53
C PHE A 28 -18.40 10.58 1.53
N PRO A 29 -18.79 11.14 2.68
CA PRO A 29 -19.57 12.37 2.77
C PRO A 29 -18.74 13.61 2.42
N ILE A 30 -18.53 13.87 1.13
CA ILE A 30 -17.78 15.00 0.60
C ILE A 30 -18.69 16.22 0.49
N ASN A 31 -18.26 17.36 1.03
CA ASN A 31 -18.85 18.68 0.81
C ASN A 31 -18.20 19.35 -0.41
N GLU A 32 -16.89 19.47 -0.41
CA GLU A 32 -16.08 20.02 -1.50
C GLU A 32 -14.95 19.05 -1.84
N LEU A 33 -14.70 18.82 -3.13
CA LEU A 33 -13.57 18.05 -3.62
C LEU A 33 -12.68 18.97 -4.46
N LYS A 34 -11.38 19.02 -4.12
CA LYS A 34 -10.37 19.73 -4.91
C LYS A 34 -9.29 18.77 -5.38
N LEU A 35 -8.96 18.85 -6.66
CA LEU A 35 -7.98 17.96 -7.30
C LEU A 35 -6.74 18.77 -7.66
N TYR A 36 -5.57 18.34 -7.15
CA TYR A 36 -4.31 19.04 -7.34
C TYR A 36 -3.31 18.19 -8.11
N ALA A 37 -2.56 18.82 -9.01
CA ALA A 37 -1.44 18.20 -9.71
C ALA A 37 -0.37 19.24 -10.09
N SER A 38 0.70 18.77 -10.73
CA SER A 38 1.75 19.64 -11.26
C SER A 38 1.25 20.53 -12.40
N SER A 39 2.02 21.54 -12.77
CA SER A 39 1.73 22.45 -13.89
C SER A 39 1.45 21.77 -15.22
N ARG A 40 2.02 20.56 -15.46
CA ARG A 40 1.74 19.74 -16.66
C ARG A 40 0.29 19.26 -16.75
N SER A 41 -0.42 19.20 -15.64
CA SER A 41 -1.79 18.69 -15.56
C SER A 41 -2.79 19.70 -15.05
N ALA A 42 -2.36 20.82 -14.48
CA ALA A 42 -3.24 21.92 -14.07
C ALA A 42 -4.05 22.44 -15.27
N GLY A 43 -5.31 22.75 -15.06
CA GLY A 43 -6.27 23.14 -16.09
C GLY A 43 -6.96 21.99 -16.83
N LYS A 44 -6.48 20.75 -16.71
CA LYS A 44 -7.20 19.57 -17.25
C LYS A 44 -8.45 19.30 -16.42
N VAL A 45 -9.40 18.59 -17.00
CA VAL A 45 -10.67 18.24 -16.35
C VAL A 45 -10.73 16.73 -16.09
N ILE A 46 -11.21 16.38 -14.92
CA ILE A 46 -11.54 14.98 -14.55
C ILE A 46 -13.03 14.92 -14.27
N GLU A 47 -13.71 13.92 -14.85
CA GLU A 47 -15.08 13.58 -14.54
C GLU A 47 -15.17 12.68 -13.30
N TYR A 48 -15.94 13.09 -12.30
CA TYR A 48 -16.15 12.34 -11.08
C TYR A 48 -17.60 12.49 -10.59
N ASN A 49 -18.31 11.39 -10.40
CA ASN A 49 -19.73 11.35 -9.98
C ASN A 49 -20.63 12.27 -10.83
N GLY A 50 -20.43 12.29 -12.17
CA GLY A 50 -21.22 13.09 -13.09
C GLY A 50 -20.96 14.59 -13.03
N LYS A 51 -19.88 15.01 -12.38
CA LYS A 51 -19.43 16.40 -12.33
C LYS A 51 -18.03 16.55 -12.87
N SER A 52 -17.77 17.66 -13.53
CA SER A 52 -16.43 18.01 -14.05
C SER A 52 -15.64 18.76 -12.98
N TYR A 53 -14.43 18.32 -12.71
CA TYR A 53 -13.49 18.94 -11.77
C TYR A 53 -12.26 19.42 -12.52
N THR A 54 -12.00 20.70 -12.49
CA THR A 54 -10.75 21.27 -13.02
C THR A 54 -9.61 20.98 -12.05
N ILE A 55 -8.51 20.45 -12.57
CA ILE A 55 -7.30 20.20 -11.79
C ILE A 55 -6.63 21.52 -11.47
N LEU A 56 -6.40 21.77 -10.20
CA LEU A 56 -5.71 22.94 -9.69
C LEU A 56 -4.19 22.71 -9.65
N LEU A 57 -3.43 23.79 -9.73
CA LEU A 57 -1.99 23.74 -9.48
C LEU A 57 -1.74 23.43 -8.00
N ALA A 58 -0.85 22.47 -7.74
CA ALA A 58 -0.38 22.16 -6.40
C ALA A 58 0.71 23.17 -6.01
N GLU A 59 0.34 24.18 -5.24
CA GLU A 59 1.23 25.25 -4.79
C GLU A 59 0.86 25.73 -3.38
N LYS A 60 1.78 26.44 -2.73
CA LYS A 60 1.55 26.99 -1.39
C LYS A 60 0.36 27.98 -1.39
N GLY A 61 -0.48 27.88 -0.37
CA GLY A 61 -1.70 28.69 -0.21
C GLY A 61 -2.94 28.09 -0.89
N ALA A 62 -2.81 27.00 -1.67
CA ALA A 62 -3.92 26.40 -2.40
C ALA A 62 -4.87 25.56 -1.53
N PHE A 63 -4.44 25.14 -0.32
CA PHE A 63 -5.15 24.13 0.49
C PHE A 63 -6.14 24.70 1.52
N LYS A 64 -6.37 26.01 1.52
CA LYS A 64 -7.27 26.66 2.49
C LYS A 64 -8.70 26.11 2.41
N GLY A 65 -9.28 25.88 3.59
CA GLY A 65 -10.65 25.42 3.74
C GLY A 65 -10.86 23.93 3.54
N LEU A 66 -9.79 23.15 3.39
CA LEU A 66 -9.85 21.69 3.38
C LEU A 66 -9.80 21.12 4.81
N ASP A 67 -10.52 20.01 5.04
CA ASP A 67 -10.41 19.21 6.25
C ASP A 67 -9.30 18.17 6.11
N PHE A 68 -9.15 17.59 4.91
CA PHE A 68 -8.19 16.54 4.60
C PHE A 68 -7.51 16.77 3.25
N VAL A 69 -6.22 16.42 3.17
CA VAL A 69 -5.49 16.28 1.91
C VAL A 69 -4.92 14.86 1.82
N LEU A 70 -5.36 14.11 0.81
CA LEU A 70 -4.83 12.79 0.48
C LEU A 70 -3.66 12.97 -0.49
N GLY A 71 -2.44 12.62 -0.03
CA GLY A 71 -1.22 12.77 -0.81
C GLY A 71 -0.91 11.54 -1.65
N ALA A 72 -0.81 11.72 -2.96
CA ALA A 72 -0.38 10.72 -3.95
C ALA A 72 0.71 11.30 -4.87
N ALA A 73 1.56 12.16 -4.31
CA ALA A 73 2.65 12.83 -5.01
C ALA A 73 4.03 12.24 -4.62
N SER A 74 5.10 12.75 -5.23
CA SER A 74 6.48 12.37 -4.89
C SER A 74 6.89 12.88 -3.51
N ASN A 75 7.95 12.29 -2.94
CA ASN A 75 8.52 12.74 -1.66
C ASN A 75 8.86 14.23 -1.64
N SER A 76 9.45 14.74 -2.73
CA SER A 76 9.83 16.17 -2.82
C SER A 76 8.63 17.10 -2.74
N VAL A 77 7.55 16.78 -3.45
CA VAL A 77 6.30 17.55 -3.41
C VAL A 77 5.61 17.45 -2.05
N ALA A 78 5.61 16.25 -1.45
CA ALA A 78 5.05 16.05 -0.11
C ALA A 78 5.77 16.91 0.93
N VAL A 79 7.11 16.91 0.93
CA VAL A 79 7.94 17.73 1.85
C VAL A 79 7.73 19.22 1.60
N GLU A 80 7.68 19.66 0.33
CA GLU A 80 7.51 21.06 -0.03
C GLU A 80 6.19 21.66 0.45
N LEU A 81 5.10 20.86 0.41
CA LEU A 81 3.74 21.33 0.66
C LEU A 81 3.19 20.99 2.04
N ALA A 82 3.85 20.07 2.78
CA ALA A 82 3.33 19.56 4.05
C ALA A 82 3.00 20.65 5.07
N ASP A 83 3.94 21.58 5.31
CA ASP A 83 3.75 22.65 6.27
C ASP A 83 2.59 23.59 5.85
N ASP A 84 2.46 23.89 4.55
CA ASP A 84 1.37 24.71 4.04
C ASP A 84 0.01 24.03 4.22
N ILE A 85 -0.06 22.72 3.94
CA ILE A 85 -1.27 21.93 4.15
C ILE A 85 -1.67 21.94 5.63
N VAL A 86 -0.74 21.64 6.53
CA VAL A 86 -1.00 21.60 7.98
C VAL A 86 -1.37 23.00 8.52
N ASN A 87 -0.66 24.05 8.12
CA ASN A 87 -0.93 25.40 8.51
C ASN A 87 -2.29 25.93 7.97
N SER A 88 -2.82 25.33 6.91
CA SER A 88 -4.16 25.62 6.41
C SER A 88 -5.28 25.03 7.28
N GLY A 89 -4.94 24.18 8.26
CA GLY A 89 -5.85 23.48 9.16
C GLY A 89 -6.28 22.09 8.67
N ALA A 90 -5.76 21.62 7.53
CA ALA A 90 -6.06 20.30 7.00
C ALA A 90 -5.16 19.21 7.61
N VAL A 91 -5.69 17.99 7.73
CA VAL A 91 -4.87 16.82 8.01
C VAL A 91 -4.32 16.25 6.70
N PHE A 92 -2.99 16.13 6.63
CA PHE A 92 -2.29 15.57 5.47
C PHE A 92 -2.05 14.07 5.67
N ILE A 93 -2.70 13.23 4.84
CA ILE A 93 -2.51 11.78 4.82
C ILE A 93 -1.64 11.44 3.61
N ASP A 94 -0.34 11.18 3.86
CA ASP A 94 0.68 11.10 2.82
C ASP A 94 1.06 9.67 2.46
N ASN A 95 0.97 9.30 1.17
CA ASN A 95 1.41 8.00 0.64
C ASN A 95 2.90 7.97 0.28
N SER A 96 3.59 9.10 0.25
CA SER A 96 5.04 9.12 -0.01
C SER A 96 5.82 8.47 1.13
N SER A 97 7.11 8.24 0.95
CA SER A 97 7.96 7.74 2.03
C SER A 97 8.57 8.85 2.89
N ALA A 98 8.26 10.12 2.61
CA ALA A 98 8.94 11.26 3.21
C ALA A 98 8.83 11.31 4.75
N PHE A 99 7.65 10.98 5.28
CA PHE A 99 7.37 11.14 6.70
C PHE A 99 7.27 9.84 7.49
N ARG A 100 7.34 8.67 6.83
CA ARG A 100 7.04 7.36 7.43
C ARG A 100 7.88 7.06 8.67
N MET A 101 9.16 7.42 8.65
CA MET A 101 10.08 7.13 9.75
C MET A 101 10.28 8.31 10.72
N ASN A 102 9.56 9.42 10.53
CA ASN A 102 9.55 10.51 11.50
C ASN A 102 8.80 10.06 12.76
N GLU A 103 9.43 10.19 13.94
CA GLU A 103 8.87 9.75 15.22
C GLU A 103 7.57 10.47 15.61
N GLU A 104 7.42 11.71 15.20
CA GLU A 104 6.24 12.54 15.49
C GLU A 104 5.06 12.30 14.53
N VAL A 105 5.30 11.56 13.42
CA VAL A 105 4.27 11.26 12.41
C VAL A 105 3.82 9.82 12.58
N PRO A 106 2.55 9.55 12.91
CA PRO A 106 2.05 8.18 12.98
C PRO A 106 2.05 7.53 11.60
N LEU A 107 2.48 6.26 11.56
CA LEU A 107 2.50 5.40 10.38
C LEU A 107 1.41 4.35 10.56
N VAL A 108 0.34 4.40 9.76
CA VAL A 108 -0.90 3.71 10.14
C VAL A 108 -1.39 2.70 9.10
N VAL A 109 -1.70 1.51 9.60
CA VAL A 109 -2.55 0.50 8.95
C VAL A 109 -3.77 0.30 9.84
N PRO A 110 -4.96 0.78 9.48
CA PRO A 110 -6.12 0.85 10.37
C PRO A 110 -6.47 -0.46 11.08
N GLU A 111 -6.30 -1.61 10.42
CA GLU A 111 -6.58 -2.94 10.99
C GLU A 111 -5.53 -3.39 12.02
N VAL A 112 -4.35 -2.77 12.05
CA VAL A 112 -3.21 -3.19 12.87
C VAL A 112 -2.97 -2.25 14.04
N ASN A 113 -2.91 -0.95 13.77
CA ASN A 113 -2.63 0.12 14.74
C ASN A 113 -3.52 1.35 14.51
N GLY A 114 -4.78 1.15 14.20
CA GLY A 114 -5.71 2.22 13.83
C GLY A 114 -5.83 3.36 14.84
N GLU A 115 -5.66 3.09 16.14
CA GLU A 115 -5.71 4.12 17.19
C GLU A 115 -4.55 5.13 17.10
N ASP A 116 -3.48 4.80 16.39
CA ASP A 116 -2.37 5.73 16.21
C ASP A 116 -2.73 6.96 15.37
N VAL A 117 -3.83 6.91 14.61
CA VAL A 117 -4.31 8.08 13.85
C VAL A 117 -4.51 9.31 14.75
N PHE A 118 -4.94 9.09 16.01
CA PHE A 118 -5.23 10.18 16.95
C PHE A 118 -3.98 10.83 17.57
N LYS A 119 -2.78 10.30 17.27
CA LYS A 119 -1.50 10.84 17.75
C LYS A 119 -0.89 11.88 16.79
N HIS A 120 -1.55 12.15 15.66
CA HIS A 120 -0.99 13.03 14.62
C HIS A 120 -0.88 14.50 15.09
N LYS A 121 0.09 15.19 14.51
CA LYS A 121 0.29 16.64 14.63
C LYS A 121 0.01 17.36 13.28
N GLY A 122 -1.00 16.88 12.54
CA GLY A 122 -1.38 17.39 11.23
C GLY A 122 -0.95 16.50 10.05
N ILE A 123 0.03 15.59 10.24
CA ILE A 123 0.46 14.65 9.20
C ILE A 123 0.26 13.22 9.70
N ILE A 124 -0.23 12.34 8.82
CA ILE A 124 -0.29 10.89 9.00
C ILE A 124 0.35 10.23 7.78
N ALA A 125 1.30 9.34 8.00
CA ALA A 125 1.95 8.62 6.92
C ALA A 125 1.20 7.31 6.60
N ASN A 126 0.98 7.08 5.31
CA ASN A 126 0.51 5.82 4.75
C ASN A 126 1.71 4.94 4.40
N PRO A 127 1.78 3.69 4.89
CA PRO A 127 2.95 2.86 4.72
C PRO A 127 3.21 2.42 3.26
N ASN A 128 4.34 1.73 3.06
CA ASN A 128 4.65 1.04 1.81
C ASN A 128 3.62 -0.06 1.50
N CYS A 129 3.31 -0.24 0.22
CA CYS A 129 2.27 -1.16 -0.22
C CYS A 129 2.53 -2.62 0.19
N SER A 130 3.76 -3.13 0.03
CA SER A 130 4.11 -4.48 0.44
C SER A 130 4.09 -4.62 1.97
N THR A 131 4.49 -3.56 2.69
CA THR A 131 4.39 -3.52 4.15
C THR A 131 2.93 -3.57 4.61
N ILE A 132 2.04 -2.76 4.04
CA ILE A 132 0.61 -2.79 4.39
C ILE A 132 0.04 -4.20 4.22
N ILE A 133 0.21 -4.78 3.02
CA ILE A 133 -0.32 -6.11 2.69
C ILE A 133 0.23 -7.17 3.66
N SER A 134 1.54 -7.14 3.96
CA SER A 134 2.17 -8.07 4.87
C SER A 134 1.68 -7.91 6.30
N MET A 135 1.61 -6.66 6.81
CA MET A 135 1.20 -6.41 8.21
C MET A 135 -0.27 -6.77 8.43
N VAL A 136 -1.14 -6.51 7.46
CA VAL A 136 -2.55 -6.97 7.51
C VAL A 136 -2.62 -8.49 7.51
N ALA A 137 -1.87 -9.17 6.64
CA ALA A 137 -1.86 -10.63 6.55
C ALA A 137 -1.41 -11.33 7.84
N VAL A 138 -0.41 -10.77 8.54
CA VAL A 138 0.14 -11.37 9.77
C VAL A 138 -0.53 -10.87 11.05
N ASN A 139 -1.45 -9.90 10.96
CA ASN A 139 -2.12 -9.33 12.16
C ASN A 139 -2.90 -10.39 12.95
N GLY A 140 -3.52 -11.35 12.27
CA GLY A 140 -4.17 -12.48 12.94
C GLY A 140 -3.19 -13.35 13.73
N ILE A 141 -1.96 -13.54 13.24
CA ILE A 141 -0.90 -14.29 13.96
C ILE A 141 -0.42 -13.49 15.18
N LYS A 142 -0.20 -12.17 14.99
CA LYS A 142 0.20 -11.27 16.09
C LYS A 142 -0.77 -11.30 17.29
N LYS A 143 -2.07 -11.48 17.02
CA LYS A 143 -3.10 -11.58 18.09
C LYS A 143 -2.98 -12.84 18.95
N LEU A 144 -2.34 -13.90 18.42
CA LEU A 144 -2.17 -15.17 19.12
C LEU A 144 -0.85 -15.24 19.89
N SER A 145 0.23 -14.67 19.34
CA SER A 145 1.55 -14.67 19.95
C SER A 145 2.42 -13.54 19.41
N LYS A 146 3.40 -13.09 20.18
CA LYS A 146 4.36 -12.06 19.78
C LYS A 146 5.17 -12.55 18.58
N ILE A 147 5.19 -11.77 17.50
CA ILE A 147 6.03 -12.04 16.34
C ILE A 147 7.47 -11.62 16.64
N LYS A 148 8.43 -12.53 16.47
CA LYS A 148 9.87 -12.30 16.65
C LYS A 148 10.58 -12.00 15.35
N ALA A 149 10.23 -12.75 14.30
CA ALA A 149 10.87 -12.59 13.00
C ALA A 149 9.89 -12.87 11.85
N ILE A 150 10.17 -12.23 10.72
CA ILE A 150 9.47 -12.47 9.45
C ILE A 150 10.54 -12.68 8.37
N ASN A 151 10.46 -13.79 7.64
CA ASN A 151 11.16 -13.97 6.40
C ASN A 151 10.17 -13.79 5.25
N ALA A 152 10.44 -12.82 4.37
CA ALA A 152 9.53 -12.39 3.31
C ALA A 152 10.17 -12.48 1.92
N CYS A 153 9.41 -12.93 0.94
CA CYS A 153 9.75 -12.76 -0.46
C CYS A 153 8.54 -12.17 -1.17
N THR A 154 8.70 -10.98 -1.77
CA THR A 154 7.62 -10.30 -2.46
C THR A 154 7.69 -10.54 -3.96
N TYR A 155 6.54 -10.71 -4.58
CA TYR A 155 6.31 -10.81 -6.03
C TYR A 155 5.47 -9.61 -6.43
N GLN A 156 6.16 -8.48 -6.75
CA GLN A 156 5.51 -7.19 -6.92
C GLN A 156 5.13 -6.90 -8.37
N ALA A 157 3.85 -6.65 -8.59
CA ALA A 157 3.28 -6.31 -9.88
C ALA A 157 3.86 -5.00 -10.47
N THR A 158 3.87 -4.87 -11.78
CA THR A 158 4.43 -3.73 -12.52
C THR A 158 3.76 -2.40 -12.20
N SER A 159 2.47 -2.40 -11.83
CA SER A 159 1.75 -1.18 -11.40
C SER A 159 2.29 -0.55 -10.10
N GLY A 160 3.12 -1.28 -9.33
CA GLY A 160 3.87 -0.70 -8.21
C GLY A 160 4.94 0.32 -8.65
N ALA A 161 5.34 0.33 -9.91
CA ALA A 161 6.19 1.35 -10.52
C ALA A 161 5.39 2.54 -11.12
N GLY A 162 4.12 2.69 -10.75
CA GLY A 162 3.22 3.70 -11.28
C GLY A 162 2.56 3.30 -12.60
N ALA A 163 1.85 4.24 -13.23
CA ALA A 163 1.05 3.97 -14.43
C ALA A 163 1.87 3.47 -15.63
N ALA A 164 3.13 3.84 -15.73
CA ALA A 164 4.01 3.47 -16.83
C ALA A 164 4.42 1.97 -16.79
N GLY A 165 4.53 1.37 -15.61
CA GLY A 165 4.96 -0.03 -15.47
C GLY A 165 4.06 -1.04 -16.21
N PRO A 166 2.73 -1.04 -16.01
CA PRO A 166 1.82 -1.88 -16.78
C PRO A 166 1.83 -1.60 -18.30
N VAL A 167 2.06 -0.36 -18.68
CA VAL A 167 2.14 0.02 -20.10
C VAL A 167 3.37 -0.60 -20.75
N GLU A 168 4.53 -0.51 -20.10
CA GLU A 168 5.75 -1.12 -20.57
C GLU A 168 5.62 -2.65 -20.68
N LEU A 169 5.08 -3.33 -19.66
CA LEU A 169 4.85 -4.76 -19.71
C LEU A 169 3.98 -5.15 -20.93
N ARG A 170 2.89 -4.42 -21.18
CA ARG A 170 1.99 -4.71 -22.32
C ARG A 170 2.68 -4.48 -23.66
N LYS A 171 3.44 -3.39 -23.81
CA LYS A 171 4.22 -3.10 -25.02
C LYS A 171 5.26 -4.19 -25.28
N GLN A 172 5.95 -4.66 -24.24
CA GLN A 172 6.92 -5.75 -24.36
C GLN A 172 6.24 -7.08 -24.71
N MET A 173 5.04 -7.38 -24.18
CA MET A 173 4.26 -8.56 -24.60
C MET A 173 3.88 -8.49 -26.08
N GLU A 174 3.45 -7.33 -26.56
CA GLU A 174 3.10 -7.13 -27.97
C GLU A 174 4.34 -7.24 -28.88
N ALA A 175 5.44 -6.59 -28.52
CA ALA A 175 6.71 -6.66 -29.24
C ALA A 175 7.24 -8.10 -29.32
N LEU A 176 7.17 -8.86 -28.20
CA LEU A 176 7.59 -10.26 -28.18
C LEU A 176 6.79 -11.12 -29.16
N LEU A 177 5.47 -10.94 -29.21
CA LEU A 177 4.60 -11.69 -30.13
C LEU A 177 4.84 -11.34 -31.59
N ASN A 178 5.21 -10.11 -31.89
CA ASN A 178 5.48 -9.62 -33.25
C ASN A 178 6.93 -9.90 -33.70
N GLY A 179 7.83 -10.29 -32.79
CA GLY A 179 9.26 -10.41 -33.07
C GLY A 179 9.99 -9.05 -33.17
N ASP A 180 9.41 -8.01 -32.55
CA ASP A 180 9.97 -6.67 -32.49
C ASP A 180 11.00 -6.54 -31.35
N GLU A 181 11.78 -5.44 -31.36
CA GLU A 181 12.73 -5.13 -30.30
C GLU A 181 12.03 -4.83 -28.96
N LEU A 182 12.53 -5.44 -27.87
CA LEU A 182 12.03 -5.21 -26.51
C LEU A 182 12.70 -3.97 -25.91
N VAL A 183 11.91 -2.92 -25.64
CA VAL A 183 12.40 -1.67 -25.08
C VAL A 183 12.09 -1.62 -23.58
N SER A 184 13.08 -1.26 -22.76
CA SER A 184 12.97 -1.07 -21.30
C SER A 184 13.22 0.39 -20.96
N GLU A 185 12.18 1.11 -20.51
CA GLU A 185 12.22 2.53 -20.14
C GLU A 185 11.92 2.74 -18.63
N VAL A 186 11.08 1.88 -18.05
CA VAL A 186 10.63 1.96 -16.65
C VAL A 186 11.45 1.02 -15.77
N PHE A 187 11.74 -0.18 -16.27
CA PHE A 187 12.51 -1.18 -15.55
C PHE A 187 13.95 -1.25 -16.05
N GLN A 188 14.85 -1.72 -15.18
CA GLN A 188 16.29 -1.83 -15.49
C GLN A 188 16.59 -2.85 -16.61
N TYR A 189 15.70 -3.82 -16.78
CA TYR A 189 15.75 -4.90 -17.78
C TYR A 189 14.35 -5.15 -18.32
N GLN A 190 14.25 -5.87 -19.44
CA GLN A 190 12.95 -6.37 -19.89
C GLN A 190 12.24 -7.05 -18.74
N ILE A 191 10.93 -6.79 -18.62
CA ILE A 191 10.10 -7.39 -17.58
C ILE A 191 9.28 -8.58 -18.09
N VAL A 192 8.91 -8.59 -19.37
CA VAL A 192 8.25 -9.74 -19.98
C VAL A 192 9.19 -10.96 -19.92
N GLU A 193 8.65 -12.12 -19.49
CA GLU A 193 9.42 -13.37 -19.31
C GLU A 193 10.61 -13.25 -18.34
N ASN A 194 10.56 -12.32 -17.38
CA ASN A 194 11.68 -12.06 -16.48
C ASN A 194 11.24 -11.80 -15.05
N LEU A 195 12.16 -12.00 -14.09
CA LEU A 195 12.06 -11.62 -12.69
C LEU A 195 13.22 -10.68 -12.37
N ILE A 196 12.93 -9.50 -11.84
CA ILE A 196 13.97 -8.53 -11.49
C ILE A 196 14.07 -8.45 -9.95
N PRO A 197 15.12 -9.02 -9.31
CA PRO A 197 15.27 -9.05 -7.86
C PRO A 197 15.86 -7.74 -7.32
N GLN A 198 15.35 -6.62 -7.79
CA GLN A 198 15.72 -5.28 -7.36
C GLN A 198 14.53 -4.34 -7.49
N ILE A 199 14.07 -3.82 -6.36
CA ILE A 199 13.11 -2.71 -6.29
C ILE A 199 13.71 -1.65 -5.38
N GLY A 200 13.85 -0.42 -5.90
CA GLY A 200 14.57 0.65 -5.24
C GLY A 200 16.10 0.53 -5.40
N SER A 201 16.84 1.34 -4.64
CA SER A 201 18.30 1.41 -4.69
C SER A 201 18.94 0.48 -3.66
N PHE A 202 20.08 -0.11 -3.98
CA PHE A 202 20.86 -0.88 -3.02
C PHE A 202 21.46 0.04 -1.93
N LEU A 203 21.56 -0.51 -0.73
CA LEU A 203 22.21 0.06 0.43
C LEU A 203 23.52 -0.69 0.73
N ASP A 204 24.36 -0.12 1.58
CA ASP A 204 25.67 -0.70 1.94
C ASP A 204 25.59 -2.08 2.60
N ASN A 205 24.44 -2.42 3.18
CA ASN A 205 24.17 -3.72 3.79
C ASN A 205 23.72 -4.81 2.78
N GLY A 206 23.68 -4.48 1.48
CA GLY A 206 23.27 -5.37 0.41
C GLY A 206 21.76 -5.49 0.20
N TYR A 207 20.93 -4.90 1.06
CA TYR A 207 19.50 -4.82 0.86
C TYR A 207 19.11 -3.62 0.01
N THR A 208 17.94 -3.65 -0.61
CA THR A 208 17.38 -2.48 -1.27
C THR A 208 16.59 -1.61 -0.29
N THR A 209 16.38 -0.35 -0.68
CA THR A 209 15.52 0.57 0.08
C THR A 209 14.10 0.03 0.24
N GLU A 210 13.58 -0.72 -0.73
CA GLU A 210 12.25 -1.35 -0.65
C GLU A 210 12.21 -2.45 0.41
N GLU A 211 13.23 -3.30 0.46
CA GLU A 211 13.35 -4.40 1.42
C GLU A 211 13.44 -3.90 2.87
N MET A 212 14.22 -2.83 3.08
CA MET A 212 14.35 -2.24 4.43
C MET A 212 13.07 -1.56 4.93
N LYS A 213 12.16 -1.15 4.05
CA LYS A 213 10.85 -0.65 4.46
C LYS A 213 10.06 -1.69 5.23
N MET A 214 10.07 -2.96 4.79
CA MET A 214 9.34 -4.04 5.46
C MET A 214 9.75 -4.15 6.93
N GLN A 215 11.03 -4.05 7.24
CA GLN A 215 11.53 -4.08 8.62
C GLN A 215 11.21 -2.79 9.38
N ASN A 216 11.62 -1.64 8.84
CA ASN A 216 11.57 -0.38 9.59
C ASN A 216 10.12 0.07 9.83
N GLU A 217 9.29 0.03 8.79
CA GLU A 217 7.88 0.36 8.88
C GLU A 217 7.12 -0.71 9.69
N GLY A 218 7.44 -2.00 9.50
CA GLY A 218 6.84 -3.12 10.25
C GLY A 218 7.04 -2.99 11.76
N ARG A 219 8.24 -2.61 12.21
CA ARG A 219 8.53 -2.32 13.63
C ARG A 219 7.62 -1.24 14.19
N LYS A 220 7.46 -0.15 13.46
CA LYS A 220 6.66 1.01 13.86
C LYS A 220 5.16 0.67 13.90
N ILE A 221 4.63 0.05 12.84
CA ILE A 221 3.22 -0.32 12.72
C ILE A 221 2.82 -1.37 13.75
N MET A 222 3.67 -2.38 13.95
CA MET A 222 3.37 -3.49 14.88
C MET A 222 3.65 -3.15 16.34
N HIS A 223 4.29 -2.01 16.63
CA HIS A 223 4.82 -1.68 17.96
C HIS A 223 5.78 -2.76 18.50
N LEU A 224 6.61 -3.31 17.60
CA LEU A 224 7.61 -4.34 17.90
C LEU A 224 9.00 -3.82 17.50
N PRO A 225 9.68 -3.03 18.35
CA PRO A 225 10.98 -2.41 18.00
C PRO A 225 12.07 -3.45 17.69
N ASP A 226 11.95 -4.65 18.27
CA ASP A 226 12.91 -5.74 18.10
C ASP A 226 12.54 -6.70 16.96
N LEU A 227 11.48 -6.43 16.20
CA LEU A 227 11.06 -7.27 15.08
C LEU A 227 12.21 -7.41 14.07
N LEU A 228 12.58 -8.64 13.74
CA LEU A 228 13.56 -8.96 12.71
C LEU A 228 12.83 -9.28 11.40
N VAL A 229 13.21 -8.62 10.31
CA VAL A 229 12.65 -8.93 8.99
C VAL A 229 13.76 -9.12 7.98
N ASN A 230 13.80 -10.30 7.37
CA ASN A 230 14.59 -10.57 6.18
C ASN A 230 13.65 -10.52 4.97
N CYS A 231 13.92 -9.65 3.99
CA CYS A 231 13.04 -9.46 2.84
C CYS A 231 13.83 -9.46 1.54
N THR A 232 13.31 -10.15 0.53
CA THR A 232 13.74 -10.03 -0.86
C THR A 232 12.57 -9.53 -1.70
N CYS A 233 12.76 -8.41 -2.40
CA CYS A 233 11.74 -7.79 -3.24
C CYS A 233 11.99 -8.05 -4.71
N VAL A 234 11.05 -8.71 -5.39
CA VAL A 234 11.15 -9.09 -6.79
C VAL A 234 10.05 -8.43 -7.62
N ARG A 235 10.42 -7.74 -8.71
CA ARG A 235 9.47 -7.29 -9.73
C ARG A 235 9.14 -8.45 -10.65
N VAL A 236 7.84 -8.69 -10.86
CA VAL A 236 7.34 -9.81 -11.68
C VAL A 236 6.46 -9.30 -12.83
N PRO A 237 6.31 -10.07 -13.94
CA PRO A 237 5.52 -9.69 -15.10
C PRO A 237 4.01 -9.87 -14.86
N VAL A 238 3.53 -9.28 -13.79
CA VAL A 238 2.12 -9.23 -13.38
C VAL A 238 1.67 -7.78 -13.41
N VAL A 239 0.49 -7.51 -13.98
CA VAL A 239 0.01 -6.14 -14.16
C VAL A 239 -0.35 -5.49 -12.83
N ARG A 240 -1.14 -6.16 -11.97
CA ARG A 240 -1.70 -5.58 -10.74
C ARG A 240 -1.81 -6.65 -9.66
N SER A 241 -1.79 -6.23 -8.39
CA SER A 241 -1.80 -7.03 -7.16
C SER A 241 -0.43 -7.66 -6.85
N HIS A 242 0.07 -7.40 -5.65
CA HIS A 242 1.28 -8.00 -5.12
C HIS A 242 0.96 -9.34 -4.47
N SER A 243 1.89 -10.28 -4.60
CA SER A 243 1.87 -11.52 -3.82
C SER A 243 3.10 -11.58 -2.92
N ILE A 244 2.97 -12.18 -1.75
CA ILE A 244 4.06 -12.25 -0.78
C ILE A 244 4.06 -13.62 -0.10
N ALA A 245 5.20 -14.29 -0.13
CA ALA A 245 5.48 -15.45 0.69
C ALA A 245 6.06 -14.98 2.03
N LEU A 246 5.46 -15.41 3.14
CA LEU A 246 5.89 -15.02 4.48
C LEU A 246 6.09 -16.28 5.34
N THR A 247 7.21 -16.33 6.05
CA THR A 247 7.40 -17.21 7.19
C THR A 247 7.51 -16.36 8.44
N VAL A 248 6.56 -16.52 9.33
CA VAL A 248 6.41 -15.75 10.56
C VAL A 248 6.84 -16.62 11.74
N VAL A 249 7.86 -16.20 12.47
CA VAL A 249 8.33 -16.87 13.69
C VAL A 249 7.74 -16.15 14.90
N THR A 250 7.03 -16.91 15.72
CA THR A 250 6.37 -16.40 16.94
C THR A 250 7.12 -16.82 18.20
N GLU A 251 6.76 -16.19 19.32
CA GLU A 251 7.29 -16.58 20.63
C GLU A 251 6.82 -17.96 21.02
N ASP A 252 5.54 -18.22 20.88
CA ASP A 252 4.90 -19.49 21.20
C ASP A 252 4.64 -20.30 19.95
N LYS A 253 4.59 -21.63 20.12
CA LYS A 253 4.19 -22.56 19.06
C LYS A 253 2.67 -22.49 18.85
N LEU A 254 2.26 -22.21 17.63
CA LEU A 254 0.86 -22.03 17.28
C LEU A 254 0.31 -23.24 16.50
N GLU A 255 -0.95 -23.57 16.77
CA GLU A 255 -1.68 -24.58 16.00
C GLU A 255 -2.30 -23.96 14.75
N ILE A 256 -2.18 -24.65 13.60
CA ILE A 256 -2.62 -24.16 12.28
C ILE A 256 -4.12 -23.82 12.27
N GLY A 257 -4.94 -24.63 12.96
CA GLY A 257 -6.37 -24.36 13.08
C GLY A 257 -6.67 -23.02 13.76
N ALA A 258 -5.96 -22.72 14.86
CA ALA A 258 -6.09 -21.45 15.57
C ALA A 258 -5.60 -20.26 14.71
N VAL A 259 -4.51 -20.44 13.97
CA VAL A 259 -3.99 -19.42 13.03
C VAL A 259 -5.00 -19.12 11.95
N LYS A 260 -5.59 -20.13 11.31
CA LYS A 260 -6.62 -19.95 10.28
C LYS A 260 -7.84 -19.20 10.81
N GLU A 261 -8.33 -19.61 11.97
CA GLU A 261 -9.49 -18.95 12.59
C GLU A 261 -9.18 -17.49 12.98
N SER A 262 -7.99 -17.23 13.51
CA SER A 262 -7.57 -15.87 13.85
C SER A 262 -7.43 -14.97 12.62
N ILE A 263 -6.86 -15.47 11.52
CA ILE A 263 -6.76 -14.74 10.24
C ILE A 263 -8.16 -14.47 9.68
N LYS A 264 -9.06 -15.46 9.70
CA LYS A 264 -10.44 -15.30 9.25
C LYS A 264 -11.18 -14.19 9.98
N ASN A 265 -10.91 -14.03 11.28
CA ASN A 265 -11.55 -13.03 12.15
C ASN A 265 -10.72 -11.73 12.29
N ALA A 266 -9.57 -11.62 11.66
CA ALA A 266 -8.81 -10.40 11.61
C ALA A 266 -9.41 -9.45 10.57
N GLY A 267 -9.63 -8.20 10.95
CA GLY A 267 -10.10 -7.18 9.99
C GLY A 267 -9.14 -7.03 8.80
N GLY A 268 -9.67 -6.74 7.62
CA GLY A 268 -8.90 -6.50 6.40
C GLY A 268 -8.42 -7.76 5.67
N THR A 269 -8.70 -8.97 6.18
CA THR A 269 -8.26 -10.23 5.57
C THR A 269 -9.41 -11.10 5.07
N VAL A 270 -9.12 -11.92 4.06
CA VAL A 270 -9.96 -13.06 3.62
C VAL A 270 -9.13 -14.32 3.75
N LEU A 271 -9.60 -15.28 4.54
CA LEU A 271 -9.02 -16.64 4.52
C LEU A 271 -9.44 -17.33 3.22
N TYR A 272 -8.46 -17.56 2.33
CA TYR A 272 -8.67 -18.16 1.02
C TYR A 272 -7.69 -19.35 0.86
N ASP A 273 -7.99 -20.45 1.57
CA ASP A 273 -7.05 -21.55 1.83
C ASP A 273 -7.72 -22.93 1.81
N ASP A 274 -8.00 -23.42 0.60
CA ASP A 274 -8.41 -24.79 0.35
C ASP A 274 -7.57 -25.41 -0.78
N PRO A 275 -6.32 -25.82 -0.49
CA PRO A 275 -5.42 -26.37 -1.50
C PRO A 275 -5.92 -27.64 -2.17
N ALA A 276 -6.77 -28.44 -1.51
CA ALA A 276 -7.35 -29.65 -2.08
C ALA A 276 -8.22 -29.35 -3.30
N HIS A 277 -8.91 -28.19 -3.27
CA HIS A 277 -9.72 -27.71 -4.37
C HIS A 277 -9.02 -26.61 -5.20
N LYS A 278 -7.67 -26.44 -5.04
CA LYS A 278 -6.85 -25.43 -5.75
C LYS A 278 -7.27 -24.00 -5.45
N ILE A 279 -7.81 -23.74 -4.24
CA ILE A 279 -8.23 -22.43 -3.79
C ILE A 279 -7.10 -21.81 -2.94
N TYR A 280 -6.47 -20.78 -3.46
CA TYR A 280 -5.39 -20.01 -2.82
C TYR A 280 -5.28 -18.60 -3.45
N PRO A 281 -4.72 -17.61 -2.74
CA PRO A 281 -4.66 -16.22 -3.24
C PRO A 281 -3.80 -16.09 -4.49
N MET A 282 -4.29 -15.34 -5.47
CA MET A 282 -3.58 -15.02 -6.72
C MET A 282 -3.87 -13.57 -7.15
N PRO A 283 -2.96 -12.90 -7.86
CA PRO A 283 -3.15 -11.53 -8.35
C PRO A 283 -4.43 -11.31 -9.15
N ILE A 284 -4.81 -12.28 -9.98
CA ILE A 284 -6.03 -12.20 -10.81
C ILE A 284 -7.31 -12.14 -9.98
N ILE A 285 -7.30 -12.71 -8.76
CA ILE A 285 -8.44 -12.72 -7.84
C ILE A 285 -8.47 -11.45 -6.99
N THR A 286 -7.28 -10.95 -6.60
CA THR A 286 -7.14 -9.86 -5.64
C THR A 286 -7.01 -8.49 -6.27
N SER A 287 -6.86 -8.40 -7.59
CA SER A 287 -6.88 -7.13 -8.32
C SER A 287 -8.24 -6.45 -8.18
N ASN A 288 -8.23 -5.15 -7.91
CA ASN A 288 -9.41 -4.31 -7.64
C ASN A 288 -10.19 -4.70 -6.37
N GLN A 289 -9.55 -5.42 -5.43
CA GLN A 289 -10.13 -5.76 -4.13
C GLN A 289 -9.47 -4.96 -3.00
N ASP A 290 -10.25 -4.66 -1.95
CA ASP A 290 -9.75 -3.89 -0.79
C ASP A 290 -9.20 -4.79 0.33
N LEU A 291 -9.46 -6.09 0.27
CA LEU A 291 -9.03 -7.03 1.29
C LEU A 291 -7.74 -7.75 0.89
N VAL A 292 -6.98 -8.16 1.88
CA VAL A 292 -5.80 -9.01 1.71
C VAL A 292 -6.22 -10.48 1.84
N TYR A 293 -6.01 -11.24 0.79
CA TYR A 293 -6.31 -12.67 0.77
C TYR A 293 -5.12 -13.45 1.30
N VAL A 294 -5.38 -14.34 2.26
CA VAL A 294 -4.35 -15.15 2.93
C VAL A 294 -4.68 -16.63 2.77
N GLY A 295 -3.68 -17.40 2.37
CA GLY A 295 -3.81 -18.84 2.20
C GLY A 295 -2.46 -19.56 2.24
N ARG A 296 -2.44 -20.85 1.84
CA ARG A 296 -1.26 -21.70 1.92
C ARG A 296 -0.65 -21.73 3.33
N ILE A 297 -1.53 -21.70 4.36
CA ILE A 297 -1.15 -21.64 5.77
C ILE A 297 -0.69 -23.04 6.20
N ARG A 298 0.56 -23.10 6.70
CA ARG A 298 1.20 -24.38 7.08
C ARG A 298 2.30 -24.15 8.13
N LYS A 299 2.65 -25.19 8.86
CA LYS A 299 3.82 -25.15 9.76
C LYS A 299 5.09 -24.98 8.93
N ASP A 300 6.03 -24.20 9.43
CA ASP A 300 7.36 -24.11 8.86
C ASP A 300 8.12 -25.42 9.16
N LEU A 301 9.02 -25.83 8.24
CA LEU A 301 9.81 -27.04 8.38
C LEU A 301 11.17 -26.79 9.05
N ILE A 302 11.58 -25.52 9.15
CA ILE A 302 12.88 -25.11 9.68
C ILE A 302 12.77 -24.69 11.14
N ASN A 303 11.72 -23.94 11.47
CA ASN A 303 11.50 -23.42 12.82
C ASN A 303 10.17 -23.92 13.37
N GLU A 304 10.20 -24.60 14.51
CA GLU A 304 8.98 -25.19 15.12
C GLU A 304 7.92 -24.14 15.52
N ASN A 305 8.32 -22.90 15.79
CA ASN A 305 7.45 -21.77 16.06
C ASN A 305 7.12 -20.98 14.78
N GLY A 306 7.51 -21.50 13.62
CA GLY A 306 7.31 -20.86 12.32
C GLY A 306 5.97 -21.22 11.68
N ILE A 307 5.32 -20.23 11.12
CA ILE A 307 4.12 -20.37 10.30
C ILE A 307 4.40 -19.77 8.93
N SER A 308 4.32 -20.60 7.89
CA SER A 308 4.44 -20.14 6.51
C SER A 308 3.07 -19.86 5.93
N ILE A 309 2.90 -18.68 5.31
CA ILE A 309 1.68 -18.24 4.65
C ILE A 309 2.00 -17.67 3.26
N TRP A 310 1.00 -17.59 2.44
CA TRP A 310 1.01 -16.85 1.19
C TRP A 310 -0.13 -15.84 1.21
N CYS A 311 0.14 -14.59 0.85
CA CYS A 311 -0.90 -13.59 0.74
C CYS A 311 -0.82 -12.85 -0.61
N ALA A 312 -1.93 -12.30 -1.03
CA ALA A 312 -2.02 -11.40 -2.16
C ALA A 312 -2.97 -10.25 -1.85
N GLY A 313 -2.66 -9.06 -2.36
CA GLY A 313 -3.46 -7.86 -2.16
C GLY A 313 -3.17 -6.80 -3.22
N ASP A 314 -4.16 -5.97 -3.50
CA ASP A 314 -4.03 -4.89 -4.47
C ASP A 314 -3.22 -3.73 -3.89
N GLN A 315 -2.02 -3.53 -4.44
CA GLN A 315 -1.09 -2.51 -3.97
C GLN A 315 -1.51 -1.07 -4.27
N VAL A 316 -2.43 -0.87 -5.23
CA VAL A 316 -2.96 0.47 -5.54
C VAL A 316 -4.17 0.78 -4.66
N ARG A 317 -4.96 -0.24 -4.29
CA ARG A 317 -6.11 -0.14 -3.39
C ARG A 317 -5.65 -0.28 -1.93
N LYS A 318 -5.72 -1.47 -1.34
CA LYS A 318 -5.33 -1.68 0.07
C LYS A 318 -3.90 -1.20 0.35
N GLY A 319 -2.98 -1.44 -0.57
CA GLY A 319 -1.58 -1.02 -0.43
C GLY A 319 -1.36 0.51 -0.51
N ALA A 320 -2.36 1.30 -0.88
CA ALA A 320 -2.23 2.75 -1.04
C ALA A 320 -3.56 3.50 -0.81
N ALA A 321 -4.41 3.61 -1.83
CA ALA A 321 -5.59 4.47 -1.83
C ALA A 321 -6.59 4.10 -0.73
N THR A 322 -6.98 2.83 -0.65
CA THR A 322 -7.94 2.36 0.35
C THR A 322 -7.42 2.55 1.77
N ASN A 323 -6.14 2.23 2.02
CA ASN A 323 -5.55 2.42 3.35
C ASN A 323 -5.55 3.90 3.78
N ALA A 324 -5.19 4.81 2.87
CA ALA A 324 -5.21 6.25 3.15
C ALA A 324 -6.64 6.76 3.43
N ILE A 325 -7.63 6.28 2.70
CA ILE A 325 -9.03 6.64 2.92
C ILE A 325 -9.56 6.03 4.22
N GLN A 326 -9.20 4.80 4.56
CA GLN A 326 -9.53 4.19 5.84
C GLN A 326 -8.93 4.94 7.03
N ILE A 327 -7.70 5.49 6.89
CA ILE A 327 -7.11 6.40 7.89
C ILE A 327 -8.01 7.63 8.08
N MET A 328 -8.46 8.25 6.99
CA MET A 328 -9.38 9.39 7.03
C MET A 328 -10.73 9.00 7.68
N MET A 329 -11.30 7.86 7.31
CA MET A 329 -12.54 7.34 7.88
C MET A 329 -12.43 7.10 9.39
N LYS A 330 -11.31 6.55 9.85
CA LYS A 330 -11.04 6.32 11.28
C LYS A 330 -11.01 7.63 12.06
N LEU A 331 -10.40 8.69 11.52
CA LEU A 331 -10.37 10.01 12.15
C LEU A 331 -11.77 10.62 12.35
N VAL A 332 -12.71 10.30 11.48
CA VAL A 332 -14.06 10.86 11.51
C VAL A 332 -15.11 9.89 12.09
N GLY A 333 -14.67 8.74 12.60
CA GLY A 333 -15.55 7.75 13.24
C GLY A 333 -16.48 6.99 12.27
N LEU A 334 -16.02 6.79 11.03
CA LEU A 334 -16.74 6.03 9.98
C LEU A 334 -16.13 4.64 9.74
N LEU A 335 -15.09 4.26 10.50
CA LEU A 335 -14.41 2.96 10.42
C LEU A 335 -14.29 2.36 11.82
#